data_de6c0ab8bf314c5ae9e08b83dfde7a64
#
_entry.id   de6c0ab8bf314c5ae9e08b83dfde7a64
#
_cell.length_a   1.000
_cell.length_b   1.000
_cell.length_c   1.000
_cell.angle_alpha   90.00
_cell.angle_beta   90.00
_cell.angle_gamma   90.00
#
_symmetry.space_group_name_H-M   'P 1'
#
loop_
_entity.id
_entity.type
_entity.pdbx_description
1 polymer ?
#
loop_
_entity_poly.entity_id
_entity_poly.type
_entity_poly.pdbx_seq_one_letter_code
_entity_poly.pdbx_strand_id
1 'polypeptide(L)'
;MDSRLRWPGALAAVLLLAAAAGLARAPMRIVLVNTTLRIDDSWMRAASLGVAALALLALGWALPARRGLRVLLGLATALTLFAAAAAATTWTEAREHELSARRWFLLTTLPWSDVTRVDSWRDAIVVWSGAGGRIAIDVRRLDGDQRASLERTIARHVAERLP
;
A
#
# COMPACT_ATOMS: atom_id res chain seq x y z
N MET A 1 28.69 -32.87 -2.07
CA MET A 1 27.71 -31.90 -1.50
C MET A 1 26.43 -32.01 -2.31
N ASP A 2 25.42 -32.64 -1.71
CA ASP A 2 24.27 -33.24 -2.40
C ASP A 2 23.36 -32.21 -3.10
N SER A 3 23.18 -32.45 -4.43
CA SER A 3 22.23 -31.70 -5.27
C SER A 3 20.76 -31.90 -4.86
N ARG A 4 20.47 -32.87 -4.00
CA ARG A 4 19.12 -33.22 -3.57
C ARG A 4 18.48 -32.26 -2.58
N LEU A 5 19.26 -31.44 -1.84
CA LEU A 5 18.73 -30.50 -0.85
C LEU A 5 18.32 -29.14 -1.45
N ARG A 6 18.59 -28.90 -2.73
CA ARG A 6 18.40 -27.57 -3.37
C ARG A 6 17.01 -27.37 -3.96
N TRP A 7 16.37 -28.40 -4.41
CA TRP A 7 15.04 -28.34 -5.03
C TRP A 7 13.93 -27.85 -4.10
N PRO A 8 13.87 -28.25 -2.80
CA PRO A 8 12.82 -27.75 -1.89
C PRO A 8 12.87 -26.25 -1.69
N GLY A 9 14.07 -25.66 -1.64
CA GLY A 9 14.23 -24.20 -1.48
C GLY A 9 13.77 -23.42 -2.70
N ALA A 10 14.05 -23.91 -3.91
CA ALA A 10 13.58 -23.26 -5.14
C ALA A 10 12.05 -23.37 -5.26
N LEU A 11 11.47 -24.52 -4.95
CA LEU A 11 10.02 -24.70 -4.95
C LEU A 11 9.34 -23.80 -3.92
N ALA A 12 9.90 -23.72 -2.71
CA ALA A 12 9.41 -22.82 -1.67
C ALA A 12 9.45 -21.35 -2.13
N ALA A 13 10.53 -20.90 -2.77
CA ALA A 13 10.63 -19.55 -3.30
C ALA A 13 9.54 -19.25 -4.35
N VAL A 14 9.27 -20.18 -5.26
CA VAL A 14 8.22 -20.04 -6.28
C VAL A 14 6.84 -19.95 -5.64
N LEU A 15 6.54 -20.82 -4.67
CA LEU A 15 5.26 -20.80 -3.95
C LEU A 15 5.07 -19.49 -3.16
N LEU A 16 6.12 -19.00 -2.50
CA LEU A 16 6.09 -17.73 -1.77
C LEU A 16 5.90 -16.54 -2.73
N LEU A 17 6.54 -16.54 -3.90
CA LEU A 17 6.31 -15.48 -4.90
C LEU A 17 4.89 -15.48 -5.44
N ALA A 18 4.31 -16.66 -5.68
CA ALA A 18 2.92 -16.81 -6.08
C ALA A 18 1.96 -16.28 -5.00
N ALA A 19 2.22 -16.61 -3.73
CA ALA A 19 1.45 -16.11 -2.59
C ALA A 19 1.58 -14.57 -2.44
N ALA A 20 2.79 -14.02 -2.60
CA ALA A 20 3.01 -12.58 -2.58
C ALA A 20 2.22 -11.86 -3.70
N ALA A 21 2.22 -12.43 -4.91
CA ALA A 21 1.45 -11.88 -6.03
C ALA A 21 -0.07 -11.96 -5.79
N GLY A 22 -0.56 -13.01 -5.15
CA GLY A 22 -1.96 -13.15 -4.74
C GLY A 22 -2.37 -12.08 -3.73
N LEU A 23 -1.58 -11.89 -2.68
CA LEU A 23 -1.80 -10.85 -1.67
C LEU A 23 -1.75 -9.43 -2.26
N ALA A 24 -0.83 -9.19 -3.22
CA ALA A 24 -0.72 -7.90 -3.88
C ALA A 24 -1.97 -7.53 -4.71
N ARG A 25 -2.75 -8.53 -5.16
CA ARG A 25 -4.00 -8.35 -5.92
C ARG A 25 -5.25 -8.32 -5.05
N ALA A 26 -5.13 -8.58 -3.75
CA ALA A 26 -6.28 -8.58 -2.86
C ALA A 26 -7.01 -7.21 -2.87
N PRO A 27 -8.35 -7.20 -2.83
CA PRO A 27 -9.13 -5.97 -2.85
C PRO A 27 -8.84 -5.11 -1.62
N MET A 28 -8.90 -3.80 -1.78
CA MET A 28 -8.87 -2.86 -0.67
C MET A 28 -10.13 -2.98 0.16
N ARG A 29 -10.04 -2.68 1.45
CA ARG A 29 -11.20 -2.55 2.31
C ARG A 29 -11.31 -1.11 2.81
N ILE A 30 -12.52 -0.56 2.65
CA ILE A 30 -12.89 0.68 3.34
C ILE A 30 -13.49 0.24 4.67
N VAL A 31 -12.93 0.76 5.75
CA VAL A 31 -13.44 0.51 7.10
C VAL A 31 -14.04 1.82 7.62
N LEU A 32 -15.31 1.78 7.94
CA LEU A 32 -15.97 2.86 8.69
C LEU A 32 -15.71 2.61 10.17
N VAL A 33 -14.93 3.48 10.78
CA VAL A 33 -14.68 3.46 12.22
C VAL A 33 -15.29 4.72 12.81
N ASN A 34 -16.39 4.55 13.52
CA ASN A 34 -17.21 5.63 14.07
C ASN A 34 -17.64 6.66 13.02
N THR A 35 -17.44 7.70 12.74
CA THR A 35 -17.79 8.65 11.67
C THR A 35 -16.67 8.85 10.65
N THR A 36 -15.54 8.16 10.83
CA THR A 36 -14.36 8.32 9.97
C THR A 36 -14.30 7.22 8.92
N LEU A 37 -14.08 7.61 7.67
CA LEU A 37 -13.87 6.70 6.56
C LEU A 37 -12.36 6.48 6.41
N ARG A 38 -11.91 5.27 6.73
CA ARG A 38 -10.50 4.89 6.62
C ARG A 38 -10.29 3.90 5.50
N ILE A 39 -9.36 4.23 4.61
CA ILE A 39 -8.88 3.34 3.57
C ILE A 39 -7.54 2.79 4.05
N ASP A 40 -7.52 1.51 4.35
CA ASP A 40 -6.33 0.84 4.87
C ASP A 40 -6.10 -0.46 4.09
N ASP A 41 -5.10 -0.46 3.21
CA ASP A 41 -4.60 -1.66 2.55
C ASP A 41 -3.14 -1.97 2.94
N SER A 42 -2.65 -1.24 3.92
CA SER A 42 -1.26 -1.25 4.36
C SER A 42 -0.77 -2.64 4.74
N TRP A 43 -1.58 -3.40 5.49
CA TRP A 43 -1.18 -4.72 5.98
C TRP A 43 -1.07 -5.76 4.85
N MET A 44 -1.95 -5.71 3.83
CA MET A 44 -1.87 -6.62 2.68
C MET A 44 -0.65 -6.35 1.82
N ARG A 45 -0.33 -5.07 1.59
CA ARG A 45 0.90 -4.68 0.90
C ARG A 45 2.14 -5.06 1.69
N ALA A 46 2.14 -4.79 3.00
CA ALA A 46 3.23 -5.18 3.88
C ALA A 46 3.42 -6.70 3.90
N ALA A 47 2.34 -7.47 4.01
CA ALA A 47 2.37 -8.92 3.99
C ALA A 47 2.90 -9.46 2.65
N SER A 48 2.44 -8.93 1.51
CA SER A 48 2.94 -9.35 0.19
C SER A 48 4.44 -9.12 0.03
N LEU A 49 4.93 -7.96 0.47
CA LEU A 49 6.36 -7.63 0.46
C LEU A 49 7.16 -8.49 1.44
N GLY A 50 6.61 -8.77 2.64
CA GLY A 50 7.21 -9.67 3.61
C GLY A 50 7.38 -11.09 3.05
N VAL A 51 6.34 -11.61 2.42
CA VAL A 51 6.39 -12.94 1.74
C VAL A 51 7.39 -12.94 0.59
N ALA A 52 7.48 -11.85 -0.19
CA ALA A 52 8.48 -11.70 -1.24
C ALA A 52 9.92 -11.68 -0.66
N ALA A 53 10.13 -11.03 0.48
CA ALA A 53 11.42 -11.04 1.16
C ALA A 53 11.82 -12.46 1.62
N LEU A 54 10.87 -13.24 2.15
CA LEU A 54 11.10 -14.65 2.50
C LEU A 54 11.43 -15.48 1.27
N ALA A 55 10.80 -15.23 0.11
CA ALA A 55 11.13 -15.89 -1.14
C ALA A 55 12.58 -15.61 -1.59
N LEU A 56 13.02 -14.35 -1.47
CA LEU A 56 14.41 -13.97 -1.77
C LEU A 56 15.41 -14.65 -0.84
N LEU A 57 15.11 -14.78 0.45
CA LEU A 57 15.92 -15.53 1.41
C LEU A 57 16.00 -17.00 1.04
N ALA A 58 14.85 -17.65 0.75
CA ALA A 58 14.79 -19.03 0.33
C ALA A 58 15.60 -19.28 -0.95
N LEU A 59 15.53 -18.36 -1.92
CA LEU A 59 16.29 -18.39 -3.15
C LEU A 59 17.81 -18.28 -2.88
N GLY A 60 18.19 -17.38 -1.98
CA GLY A 60 19.58 -17.21 -1.57
C GLY A 60 20.18 -18.46 -0.91
N TRP A 61 19.34 -19.22 -0.21
CA TRP A 61 19.72 -20.50 0.40
C TRP A 61 19.81 -21.62 -0.64
N ALA A 62 18.86 -21.67 -1.59
CA ALA A 62 18.77 -22.73 -2.60
C ALA A 62 19.88 -22.65 -3.65
N LEU A 63 20.32 -21.44 -4.00
CA LEU A 63 21.31 -21.25 -5.06
C LEU A 63 22.73 -21.45 -4.54
N PRO A 64 23.60 -22.19 -5.28
CA PRO A 64 25.05 -22.24 -5.03
C PRO A 64 25.68 -20.93 -5.49
N ALA A 65 25.37 -19.84 -4.77
CA ALA A 65 25.71 -18.51 -5.22
C ALA A 65 27.15 -18.12 -4.90
N ARG A 66 27.81 -17.48 -5.86
CA ARG A 66 29.06 -16.73 -5.62
C ARG A 66 28.80 -15.64 -4.57
N ARG A 67 29.85 -15.24 -3.83
CA ARG A 67 29.72 -14.22 -2.76
C ARG A 67 28.96 -12.98 -3.20
N GLY A 68 29.23 -12.46 -4.40
CA GLY A 68 28.55 -11.28 -4.95
C GLY A 68 27.02 -11.45 -5.08
N LEU A 69 26.56 -12.62 -5.55
CA LEU A 69 25.11 -12.89 -5.68
C LEU A 69 24.42 -12.97 -4.30
N ARG A 70 25.09 -13.54 -3.29
CA ARG A 70 24.54 -13.54 -1.91
C ARG A 70 24.40 -12.15 -1.33
N VAL A 71 25.37 -11.27 -1.58
CA VAL A 71 25.30 -9.86 -1.16
C VAL A 71 24.13 -9.15 -1.86
N LEU A 72 23.97 -9.34 -3.17
CA LEU A 72 22.83 -8.75 -3.92
C LEU A 72 21.48 -9.24 -3.41
N LEU A 73 21.34 -10.55 -3.16
CA LEU A 73 20.10 -11.10 -2.59
C LEU A 73 19.82 -10.58 -1.18
N GLY A 74 20.86 -10.44 -0.35
CA GLY A 74 20.77 -9.84 0.97
C GLY A 74 20.29 -8.38 0.92
N LEU A 75 20.86 -7.58 0.03
CA LEU A 75 20.44 -6.19 -0.19
C LEU A 75 19.00 -6.11 -0.71
N ALA A 76 18.63 -6.95 -1.68
CA ALA A 76 17.27 -7.03 -2.20
C ALA A 76 16.26 -7.39 -1.09
N THR A 77 16.61 -8.34 -0.23
CA THR A 77 15.79 -8.72 0.94
C THR A 77 15.64 -7.55 1.91
N ALA A 78 16.73 -6.86 2.25
CA ALA A 78 16.69 -5.72 3.15
C ALA A 78 15.83 -4.58 2.60
N LEU A 79 15.96 -4.26 1.31
CA LEU A 79 15.13 -3.25 0.63
C LEU A 79 13.65 -3.66 0.61
N THR A 80 13.36 -4.93 0.37
CA THR A 80 11.97 -5.43 0.36
C THR A 80 11.36 -5.38 1.76
N LEU A 81 12.10 -5.70 2.81
CA LEU A 81 11.64 -5.57 4.20
C LEU A 81 11.43 -4.11 4.59
N PHE A 82 12.31 -3.21 4.17
CA PHE A 82 12.12 -1.78 4.37
C PHE A 82 10.86 -1.27 3.67
N ALA A 83 10.63 -1.68 2.41
CA ALA A 83 9.41 -1.36 1.68
C ALA A 83 8.16 -1.93 2.35
N ALA A 84 8.23 -3.14 2.93
CA ALA A 84 7.14 -3.74 3.71
C ALA A 84 6.81 -2.90 4.95
N ALA A 85 7.82 -2.48 5.71
CA ALA A 85 7.65 -1.62 6.88
C ALA A 85 7.04 -0.26 6.49
N ALA A 86 7.51 0.34 5.41
CA ALA A 86 6.97 1.58 4.88
C ALA A 86 5.50 1.41 4.42
N ALA A 87 5.19 0.32 3.72
CA ALA A 87 3.82 0.01 3.30
C ALA A 87 2.88 -0.16 4.49
N ALA A 88 3.32 -0.81 5.57
CA ALA A 88 2.53 -1.01 6.78
C ALA A 88 2.10 0.29 7.46
N THR A 89 2.76 1.41 7.18
CA THR A 89 2.42 2.72 7.74
C THR A 89 1.54 3.56 6.82
N THR A 90 1.15 3.05 5.64
CA THR A 90 0.40 3.82 4.63
C THR A 90 -1.10 3.67 4.86
N TRP A 91 -1.79 4.79 5.05
CA TRP A 91 -3.25 4.83 5.19
C TRP A 91 -3.78 6.20 4.75
N THR A 92 -5.08 6.27 4.47
CA THR A 92 -5.80 7.53 4.21
C THR A 92 -7.09 7.52 5.03
N GLU A 93 -7.37 8.61 5.72
CA GLU A 93 -8.49 8.76 6.64
C GLU A 93 -9.20 10.08 6.39
N ALA A 94 -10.48 10.01 6.09
CA ALA A 94 -11.36 11.17 6.01
C ALA A 94 -12.05 11.36 7.35
N ARG A 95 -11.65 12.36 8.10
CA ARG A 95 -12.24 12.80 9.37
C ARG A 95 -13.22 13.94 9.14
N GLU A 96 -13.97 14.30 10.16
CA GLU A 96 -14.96 15.37 10.10
C GLU A 96 -14.38 16.74 9.65
N HIS A 97 -13.16 17.06 10.07
CA HIS A 97 -12.57 18.38 9.83
C HIS A 97 -11.40 18.37 8.83
N GLU A 98 -10.85 17.19 8.53
CA GLU A 98 -9.65 17.07 7.74
C GLU A 98 -9.57 15.76 6.97
N LEU A 99 -8.84 15.77 5.87
CA LEU A 99 -8.36 14.59 5.16
C LEU A 99 -6.90 14.36 5.54
N SER A 100 -6.61 13.22 6.14
CA SER A 100 -5.24 12.83 6.52
C SER A 100 -4.79 11.64 5.71
N ALA A 101 -3.56 11.68 5.23
CA ALA A 101 -2.93 10.56 4.55
C ALA A 101 -1.52 10.36 5.10
N ARG A 102 -1.19 9.14 5.42
CA ARG A 102 0.16 8.74 5.74
C ARG A 102 0.71 7.91 4.60
N ARG A 103 1.82 8.36 4.05
CA ARG A 103 2.54 7.62 3.02
C ARG A 103 3.98 7.46 3.46
N TRP A 104 4.42 6.21 3.52
CA TRP A 104 5.71 5.86 4.08
C TRP A 104 5.75 6.34 5.54
N PHE A 105 6.57 7.29 5.87
CA PHE A 105 6.67 7.87 7.21
C PHE A 105 6.17 9.31 7.28
N LEU A 106 5.72 9.87 6.13
CA LEU A 106 5.23 11.24 6.02
C LEU A 106 3.72 11.29 6.25
N LEU A 107 3.29 12.11 7.19
CA LEU A 107 1.89 12.45 7.43
C LEU A 107 1.58 13.76 6.69
N THR A 108 0.55 13.72 5.86
CA THR A 108 0.00 14.91 5.20
C THR A 108 -1.42 15.07 5.69
N THR A 109 -1.73 16.24 6.21
CA THR A 109 -3.07 16.60 6.70
C THR A 109 -3.58 17.77 5.88
N LEU A 110 -4.82 17.72 5.47
CA LEU A 110 -5.46 18.69 4.62
C LEU A 110 -6.84 19.02 5.21
N PRO A 111 -7.00 20.21 5.85
CA PRO A 111 -8.30 20.66 6.34
C PRO A 111 -9.30 20.77 5.19
N TRP A 112 -10.56 20.38 5.39
CA TRP A 112 -11.58 20.50 4.36
C TRP A 112 -11.86 21.95 3.97
N SER A 113 -11.63 22.91 4.88
CA SER A 113 -11.72 24.36 4.60
C SER A 113 -10.73 24.83 3.54
N ASP A 114 -9.62 24.16 3.39
CA ASP A 114 -8.56 24.53 2.45
C ASP A 114 -8.67 23.82 1.10
N VAL A 115 -9.65 22.92 0.95
CA VAL A 115 -9.86 22.20 -0.30
C VAL A 115 -10.41 23.13 -1.36
N THR A 116 -9.67 23.27 -2.45
CA THR A 116 -10.05 24.11 -3.60
C THR A 116 -10.54 23.33 -4.79
N ARG A 117 -10.11 22.05 -4.90
CA ARG A 117 -10.43 21.22 -6.06
C ARG A 117 -10.36 19.73 -5.71
N VAL A 118 -11.27 18.97 -6.30
CA VAL A 118 -11.26 17.51 -6.24
C VAL A 118 -11.33 16.98 -7.67
N ASP A 119 -10.33 16.21 -8.07
CA ASP A 119 -10.27 15.55 -9.38
C ASP A 119 -10.51 14.05 -9.19
N SER A 120 -11.53 13.51 -9.85
CA SER A 120 -11.77 12.07 -9.89
C SER A 120 -11.26 11.49 -11.21
N TRP A 121 -10.19 10.71 -11.12
CA TRP A 121 -9.58 9.99 -12.24
C TRP A 121 -9.95 8.51 -12.14
N ARG A 122 -9.77 7.77 -13.22
CA ARG A 122 -10.04 6.32 -13.25
C ARG A 122 -9.33 5.58 -12.09
N ASP A 123 -8.11 5.95 -11.80
CA ASP A 123 -7.20 5.24 -10.90
C ASP A 123 -6.97 5.94 -9.56
N ALA A 124 -7.38 7.21 -9.43
CA ALA A 124 -7.15 8.00 -8.23
C ALA A 124 -8.17 9.12 -8.06
N ILE A 125 -8.45 9.47 -6.82
CA ILE A 125 -9.11 10.73 -6.46
C ILE A 125 -8.04 11.65 -5.87
N VAL A 126 -7.90 12.85 -6.42
CA VAL A 126 -6.89 13.82 -5.97
C VAL A 126 -7.60 15.01 -5.38
N VAL A 127 -7.32 15.28 -4.11
CA VAL A 127 -7.84 16.42 -3.35
C VAL A 127 -6.73 17.46 -3.26
N TRP A 128 -7.01 18.68 -3.69
CA TRP A 128 -6.07 19.79 -3.74
C TRP A 128 -6.39 20.84 -2.69
N SER A 129 -5.36 21.39 -2.05
CA SER A 129 -5.44 22.54 -1.14
C SER A 129 -5.05 23.82 -1.84
N GLY A 130 -5.65 24.93 -1.42
CA GLY A 130 -5.25 26.28 -1.85
C GLY A 130 -3.81 26.63 -1.49
N ALA A 131 -3.24 26.03 -0.46
CA ALA A 131 -1.83 26.17 -0.07
C ALA A 131 -0.86 25.36 -0.94
N GLY A 132 -1.34 24.68 -2.01
CA GLY A 132 -0.51 23.88 -2.92
C GLY A 132 -0.28 22.43 -2.47
N GLY A 133 -0.85 22.02 -1.34
CA GLY A 133 -0.85 20.64 -0.87
C GLY A 133 -1.79 19.76 -1.70
N ARG A 134 -1.49 18.46 -1.77
CA ARG A 134 -2.40 17.49 -2.40
C ARG A 134 -2.36 16.14 -1.70
N ILE A 135 -3.52 15.48 -1.65
CA ILE A 135 -3.65 14.08 -1.24
C ILE A 135 -4.26 13.33 -2.42
N ALA A 136 -3.55 12.31 -2.91
CA ALA A 136 -4.07 11.42 -3.95
C ALA A 136 -4.44 10.08 -3.32
N ILE A 137 -5.67 9.63 -3.52
CA ILE A 137 -6.23 8.39 -3.00
C ILE A 137 -6.26 7.40 -4.16
N ASP A 138 -5.54 6.29 -4.04
CA ASP A 138 -5.57 5.21 -5.03
C ASP A 138 -6.91 4.46 -4.93
N VAL A 139 -7.69 4.44 -6.02
CA VAL A 139 -9.02 3.81 -6.05
C VAL A 139 -9.09 2.57 -6.96
N ARG A 140 -7.96 2.17 -7.57
CA ARG A 140 -7.91 1.05 -8.53
C ARG A 140 -8.42 -0.28 -7.97
N ARG A 141 -8.34 -0.46 -6.66
CA ARG A 141 -8.66 -1.71 -5.97
C ARG A 141 -9.95 -1.62 -5.15
N LEU A 142 -10.65 -0.48 -5.23
CA LEU A 142 -11.98 -0.31 -4.69
C LEU A 142 -13.01 -0.88 -5.68
N ASP A 143 -14.04 -1.52 -5.15
CA ASP A 143 -15.23 -1.84 -5.95
C ASP A 143 -16.04 -0.56 -6.27
N GLY A 144 -17.01 -0.68 -7.18
CA GLY A 144 -17.82 0.45 -7.63
C GLY A 144 -18.59 1.13 -6.48
N ASP A 145 -19.12 0.35 -5.55
CA ASP A 145 -19.91 0.86 -4.43
C ASP A 145 -19.03 1.56 -3.40
N GLN A 146 -17.87 1.00 -3.10
CA GLN A 146 -16.87 1.59 -2.22
C GLN A 146 -16.36 2.92 -2.78
N ARG A 147 -16.06 2.95 -4.07
CA ARG A 147 -15.65 4.16 -4.76
C ARG A 147 -16.73 5.24 -4.71
N ALA A 148 -17.96 4.90 -5.05
CA ALA A 148 -19.09 5.83 -4.99
C ALA A 148 -19.35 6.33 -3.57
N SER A 149 -19.15 5.50 -2.55
CA SER A 149 -19.25 5.88 -1.14
C SER A 149 -18.17 6.89 -0.76
N LEU A 150 -16.92 6.65 -1.20
CA LEU A 150 -15.80 7.56 -0.97
C LEU A 150 -16.02 8.92 -1.63
N GLU A 151 -16.41 8.92 -2.92
CA GLU A 151 -16.70 10.14 -3.68
C GLU A 151 -17.83 10.96 -3.02
N ARG A 152 -18.90 10.31 -2.59
CA ARG A 152 -20.01 10.96 -1.85
C ARG A 152 -19.54 11.55 -0.52
N THR A 153 -18.68 10.85 0.22
CA THR A 153 -18.14 11.34 1.49
C THR A 153 -17.30 12.57 1.29
N ILE A 154 -16.39 12.56 0.31
CA ILE A 154 -15.56 13.71 -0.04
C ILE A 154 -16.43 14.90 -0.48
N ALA A 155 -17.39 14.65 -1.40
CA ALA A 155 -18.28 15.68 -1.91
C ALA A 155 -19.10 16.33 -0.79
N ARG A 156 -19.60 15.54 0.19
CA ARG A 156 -20.34 16.04 1.35
C ARG A 156 -19.48 16.98 2.17
N HIS A 157 -18.27 16.58 2.56
CA HIS A 157 -17.39 17.40 3.38
C HIS A 157 -16.98 18.71 2.68
N VAL A 158 -16.79 18.65 1.35
CA VAL A 158 -16.50 19.85 0.56
C VAL A 158 -17.74 20.75 0.45
N ALA A 159 -18.93 20.19 0.21
CA ALA A 159 -20.17 20.96 0.08
C ALA A 159 -20.61 21.62 1.40
N GLU A 160 -20.42 20.95 2.54
CA GLU A 160 -20.74 21.49 3.87
C GLU A 160 -19.87 22.68 4.29
N ARG A 161 -18.79 22.95 3.55
CA ARG A 161 -17.80 23.99 3.87
C ARG A 161 -17.75 25.12 2.86
N LEU A 162 -18.42 24.98 1.72
CA LEU A 162 -18.61 26.11 0.80
C LEU A 162 -19.73 27.00 1.34
N PRO A 163 -19.47 28.32 1.57
CA PRO A 163 -20.46 29.26 2.06
C PRO A 163 -21.64 29.45 1.10
#